data_53dc0c9149c7638a6f9f5b4edbe164c6
#
_entry.id   53dc0c9149c7638a6f9f5b4edbe164c6
#
_cell.length_a   1.000
_cell.length_b   1.000
_cell.length_c   1.000
_cell.angle_alpha   90.00
_cell.angle_beta   90.00
_cell.angle_gamma   90.00
#
_symmetry.space_group_name_H-M   'P 1'
#
loop_
_entity.id
_entity.type
_entity.pdbx_description
1 polymer ?
#
loop_
_entity_poly.entity_id
_entity_poly.type
_entity_poly.pdbx_seq_one_letter_code
_entity_poly.pdbx_strand_id
1 'polypeptide(L)'
;PSLPRPEDQPRRMFGIKHPNTVYEFVVLCLDRKTGREIWRKTATKLIPHEGAHGDNNFASASPTTDGERLYCWFGSAGLFCYDLNGKKLWDRKLGQVKMGAYLGEGCSPVIHDGKLVIVRDHQRQSTIEVLNAKTGEPIWKKNRAEGNTWATPVIVRHAGKTQVITTASGKVRSYDLANGDLIWQCAGLTGNAI
;
A
#
# COMPACT_ATOMS: atom_id res chain seq x y z
N PRO A 1 -27.44 -3.88 -7.89
CA PRO A 1 -27.73 -5.15 -7.22
C PRO A 1 -26.64 -5.42 -6.18
N SER A 2 -27.04 -5.64 -4.91
CA SER A 2 -26.13 -6.03 -3.84
C SER A 2 -25.65 -7.47 -4.08
N LEU A 3 -24.34 -7.70 -4.02
CA LEU A 3 -23.80 -9.04 -4.07
C LEU A 3 -23.98 -9.73 -2.70
N PRO A 4 -24.17 -11.07 -2.66
CA PRO A 4 -24.25 -11.79 -1.42
C PRO A 4 -22.96 -11.66 -0.63
N ARG A 5 -23.06 -11.64 0.69
CA ARG A 5 -21.94 -11.60 1.62
C ARG A 5 -21.14 -12.90 1.49
N PRO A 6 -19.81 -12.87 1.39
CA PRO A 6 -19.03 -14.09 1.59
C PRO A 6 -19.32 -14.69 2.97
N GLU A 7 -19.55 -15.99 3.04
CA GLU A 7 -19.98 -16.70 4.25
C GLU A 7 -18.96 -16.65 5.40
N ASP A 8 -17.69 -16.37 5.10
CA ASP A 8 -16.56 -16.33 6.03
C ASP A 8 -16.31 -14.94 6.65
N GLN A 9 -17.15 -13.94 6.37
CA GLN A 9 -16.95 -12.61 6.94
C GLN A 9 -17.55 -12.50 8.35
N PRO A 10 -16.76 -12.10 9.37
CA PRO A 10 -17.25 -12.01 10.74
C PRO A 10 -18.32 -10.93 10.89
N ARG A 11 -19.25 -11.20 11.79
CA ARG A 11 -20.27 -10.24 12.19
C ARG A 11 -19.62 -9.06 12.91
N ARG A 12 -19.67 -7.87 12.32
CA ARG A 12 -19.40 -6.54 12.89
C ARG A 12 -18.43 -6.50 14.09
N MET A 13 -17.15 -6.48 13.86
CA MET A 13 -16.17 -6.07 14.85
C MET A 13 -15.93 -4.56 14.64
N PHE A 14 -15.94 -3.76 15.69
CA PHE A 14 -15.78 -2.28 15.63
C PHE A 14 -16.76 -1.54 14.69
N GLY A 15 -17.97 -2.04 14.49
CA GLY A 15 -18.95 -1.41 13.60
C GLY A 15 -18.59 -1.46 12.10
N ILE A 16 -17.55 -2.20 11.73
CA ILE A 16 -17.09 -2.31 10.35
C ILE A 16 -18.17 -2.94 9.48
N LYS A 17 -18.52 -2.25 8.41
CA LYS A 17 -19.43 -2.74 7.39
C LYS A 17 -18.63 -3.28 6.22
N HIS A 18 -18.94 -4.51 5.80
CA HIS A 18 -18.40 -5.03 4.54
C HIS A 18 -19.10 -4.32 3.39
N PRO A 19 -18.32 -3.80 2.42
CA PRO A 19 -18.90 -3.17 1.24
C PRO A 19 -19.67 -4.22 0.43
N ASN A 20 -20.83 -3.83 -0.06
CA ASN A 20 -21.67 -4.63 -0.95
C ASN A 20 -22.04 -3.87 -2.23
N THR A 21 -21.42 -2.74 -2.44
CA THR A 21 -21.60 -1.87 -3.59
C THR A 21 -20.27 -1.63 -4.30
N VAL A 22 -20.33 -1.28 -5.57
CA VAL A 22 -19.13 -0.93 -6.34
C VAL A 22 -18.60 0.42 -5.87
N TYR A 23 -17.32 0.44 -5.54
CA TYR A 23 -16.55 1.66 -5.28
C TYR A 23 -15.76 2.04 -6.52
N GLU A 24 -15.70 3.33 -6.79
CA GLU A 24 -14.85 3.91 -7.80
C GLU A 24 -13.60 4.48 -7.13
N PHE A 25 -12.45 3.97 -7.51
CA PHE A 25 -11.15 4.45 -7.03
C PHE A 25 -10.64 5.52 -7.98
N VAL A 26 -10.52 6.74 -7.48
CA VAL A 26 -10.25 7.92 -8.31
C VAL A 26 -8.94 8.58 -7.91
N VAL A 27 -8.15 8.96 -8.91
CA VAL A 27 -6.99 9.82 -8.76
C VAL A 27 -7.35 11.21 -9.24
N LEU A 28 -7.11 12.22 -8.40
CA LEU A 28 -7.38 13.62 -8.66
C LEU A 28 -6.08 14.41 -8.69
N CYS A 29 -5.90 15.26 -9.68
CA CYS A 29 -4.90 16.29 -9.69
C CYS A 29 -5.57 17.65 -9.57
N LEU A 30 -5.15 18.41 -8.56
CA LEU A 30 -5.70 19.72 -8.27
C LEU A 30 -4.61 20.79 -8.40
N ASP A 31 -5.00 21.95 -8.88
CA ASP A 31 -4.13 23.12 -8.83
C ASP A 31 -3.88 23.50 -7.36
N ARG A 32 -2.62 23.57 -6.97
CA ARG A 32 -2.22 23.80 -5.59
C ARG A 32 -2.68 25.15 -5.03
N LYS A 33 -2.79 26.17 -5.86
CA LYS A 33 -3.15 27.54 -5.43
C LYS A 33 -4.65 27.72 -5.34
N THR A 34 -5.38 27.16 -6.31
CA THR A 34 -6.81 27.44 -6.48
C THR A 34 -7.71 26.30 -6.04
N GLY A 35 -7.17 25.08 -5.87
CA GLY A 35 -7.94 23.86 -5.61
C GLY A 35 -8.75 23.36 -6.81
N ARG A 36 -8.63 24.00 -7.96
CA ARG A 36 -9.37 23.59 -9.17
C ARG A 36 -8.86 22.25 -9.67
N GLU A 37 -9.77 21.40 -10.11
CA GLU A 37 -9.45 20.13 -10.74
C GLU A 37 -8.72 20.38 -12.08
N ILE A 38 -7.51 19.83 -12.22
CA ILE A 38 -6.74 19.81 -13.45
C ILE A 38 -7.11 18.59 -14.26
N TRP A 39 -7.14 17.42 -13.62
CA TRP A 39 -7.63 16.18 -14.21
C TRP A 39 -8.13 15.20 -13.15
N ARG A 40 -8.99 14.29 -13.59
CA ARG A 40 -9.56 13.18 -12.81
C ARG A 40 -9.43 11.89 -13.61
N LYS A 41 -9.02 10.79 -12.95
CA LYS A 41 -8.92 9.46 -13.57
C LYS A 41 -9.50 8.40 -12.64
N THR A 42 -10.38 7.58 -13.18
CA THR A 42 -10.81 6.35 -12.52
C THR A 42 -9.71 5.31 -12.69
N ALA A 43 -9.09 4.91 -11.59
CA ALA A 43 -8.06 3.87 -11.56
C ALA A 43 -8.70 2.48 -11.75
N THR A 44 -9.74 2.19 -10.98
CA THR A 44 -10.50 0.94 -11.06
C THR A 44 -11.89 1.09 -10.43
N LYS A 45 -12.79 0.15 -10.74
CA LYS A 45 -14.11 0.03 -10.12
C LYS A 45 -14.28 -1.43 -9.65
N LEU A 46 -14.51 -1.63 -8.37
CA LEU A 46 -14.75 -2.95 -7.80
C LEU A 46 -15.45 -2.85 -6.44
N ILE A 47 -15.94 -3.98 -5.97
CA ILE A 47 -16.39 -4.11 -4.58
C ILE A 47 -15.16 -4.50 -3.77
N PRO A 48 -14.75 -3.70 -2.74
CA PRO A 48 -13.66 -4.07 -1.85
C PRO A 48 -13.93 -5.43 -1.19
N HIS A 49 -12.92 -6.27 -1.12
CA HIS A 49 -13.05 -7.65 -0.63
C HIS A 49 -13.23 -7.75 0.89
N GLU A 50 -12.87 -6.70 1.63
CA GLU A 50 -13.10 -6.58 3.08
C GLU A 50 -13.44 -5.14 3.45
N GLY A 51 -13.84 -4.93 4.70
CA GLY A 51 -14.21 -3.60 5.21
C GLY A 51 -13.01 -2.72 5.51
N ALA A 52 -13.30 -1.54 6.04
CA ALA A 52 -12.32 -0.63 6.62
C ALA A 52 -12.88 -0.04 7.91
N HIS A 53 -12.00 0.40 8.83
CA HIS A 53 -12.41 1.13 10.04
C HIS A 53 -13.23 2.37 9.67
N GLY A 54 -14.16 2.78 10.56
CA GLY A 54 -15.04 3.93 10.28
C GLY A 54 -14.32 5.24 9.99
N ASP A 55 -13.14 5.44 10.57
CA ASP A 55 -12.27 6.60 10.35
C ASP A 55 -11.27 6.38 9.20
N ASN A 56 -11.33 5.25 8.52
CA ASN A 56 -10.48 4.88 7.40
C ASN A 56 -11.33 4.80 6.12
N ASN A 57 -10.65 4.71 4.98
CA ASN A 57 -11.27 4.46 3.68
C ASN A 57 -10.40 3.53 2.84
N PHE A 58 -10.85 3.20 1.63
CA PHE A 58 -10.12 2.31 0.72
C PHE A 58 -9.01 3.02 -0.09
N ALA A 59 -8.70 4.28 0.24
CA ALA A 59 -7.67 5.10 -0.40
C ALA A 59 -6.77 5.80 0.62
N SER A 60 -6.48 5.14 1.76
CA SER A 60 -5.71 5.70 2.88
C SER A 60 -4.23 5.87 2.58
N ALA A 61 -3.68 5.07 1.68
CA ALA A 61 -2.28 5.20 1.30
C ALA A 61 -2.04 6.52 0.55
N SER A 62 -1.02 7.27 0.97
CA SER A 62 -0.59 8.47 0.26
C SER A 62 0.04 8.09 -1.08
N PRO A 63 -0.28 8.78 -2.17
CA PRO A 63 0.44 8.61 -3.42
C PRO A 63 1.88 9.11 -3.29
N THR A 64 2.79 8.54 -4.08
CA THR A 64 4.19 8.98 -4.16
C THR A 64 4.59 9.32 -5.60
N THR A 65 5.63 10.13 -5.76
CA THR A 65 6.11 10.58 -7.07
C THR A 65 7.63 10.64 -7.14
N ASP A 66 8.17 10.38 -8.33
CA ASP A 66 9.59 10.59 -8.67
C ASP A 66 9.82 11.93 -9.43
N GLY A 67 8.78 12.75 -9.56
CA GLY A 67 8.81 13.99 -10.32
C GLY A 67 8.42 13.84 -11.80
N GLU A 68 8.38 12.60 -12.33
CA GLU A 68 7.93 12.28 -13.69
C GLU A 68 6.65 11.45 -13.68
N ARG A 69 6.47 10.61 -12.66
CA ARG A 69 5.37 9.66 -12.52
C ARG A 69 4.72 9.79 -11.16
N LEU A 70 3.45 9.44 -11.12
CA LEU A 70 2.64 9.35 -9.91
C LEU A 70 2.28 7.88 -9.66
N TYR A 71 2.54 7.39 -8.45
CA TYR A 71 2.24 6.03 -8.03
C TYR A 71 1.13 6.06 -6.97
N CYS A 72 -0.02 5.48 -7.31
CA CYS A 72 -1.21 5.44 -6.48
C CYS A 72 -1.47 4.00 -6.04
N TRP A 73 -1.37 3.75 -4.74
CA TRP A 73 -1.63 2.45 -4.14
C TRP A 73 -2.99 2.43 -3.47
N PHE A 74 -3.89 1.58 -3.95
CA PHE A 74 -5.21 1.34 -3.37
C PHE A 74 -5.29 -0.05 -2.71
N GLY A 75 -4.21 -0.49 -2.09
CA GLY A 75 -4.16 -1.78 -1.42
C GLY A 75 -4.51 -2.93 -2.36
N SER A 76 -5.40 -3.79 -1.92
CA SER A 76 -5.87 -4.95 -2.70
C SER A 76 -6.63 -4.57 -3.98
N ALA A 77 -7.07 -3.32 -4.13
CA ALA A 77 -7.69 -2.84 -5.36
C ALA A 77 -6.66 -2.61 -6.48
N GLY A 78 -5.39 -2.37 -6.14
CA GLY A 78 -4.30 -2.29 -7.11
C GLY A 78 -3.33 -1.14 -6.91
N LEU A 79 -2.22 -1.23 -7.62
CA LEU A 79 -1.19 -0.21 -7.75
C LEU A 79 -1.24 0.34 -9.18
N PHE A 80 -1.28 1.66 -9.31
CA PHE A 80 -1.45 2.34 -10.58
C PHE A 80 -0.37 3.41 -10.75
N CYS A 81 0.21 3.47 -11.93
CA CYS A 81 1.20 4.47 -12.31
C CYS A 81 0.65 5.35 -13.43
N TYR A 82 0.80 6.65 -13.25
CA TYR A 82 0.40 7.66 -14.22
C TYR A 82 1.58 8.58 -14.53
N ASP A 83 1.57 9.21 -15.72
CA ASP A 83 2.35 10.42 -15.92
C ASP A 83 1.68 11.61 -15.20
N LEU A 84 2.36 12.75 -15.15
CA LEU A 84 1.82 13.93 -14.47
C LEU A 84 0.63 14.57 -15.20
N ASN A 85 0.33 14.17 -16.45
CA ASN A 85 -0.83 14.56 -17.21
C ASN A 85 -2.03 13.63 -17.04
N GLY A 86 -1.89 12.60 -16.18
CA GLY A 86 -2.94 11.64 -15.86
C GLY A 86 -3.12 10.52 -16.88
N LYS A 87 -2.15 10.29 -17.78
CA LYS A 87 -2.13 9.11 -18.64
C LYS A 87 -1.63 7.92 -17.84
N LYS A 88 -2.43 6.86 -17.77
CA LYS A 88 -2.00 5.61 -17.12
C LYS A 88 -0.87 4.96 -17.92
N LEU A 89 0.25 4.68 -17.25
CA LEU A 89 1.43 4.07 -17.83
C LEU A 89 1.42 2.55 -17.61
N TRP A 90 1.13 2.12 -16.40
CA TRP A 90 0.98 0.71 -16.04
C TRP A 90 0.12 0.55 -14.79
N ASP A 91 -0.36 -0.65 -14.53
CA ASP A 91 -1.00 -1.04 -13.28
C ASP A 91 -0.64 -2.48 -12.89
N ARG A 92 -0.77 -2.80 -11.59
CA ARG A 92 -0.54 -4.13 -11.05
C ARG A 92 -1.56 -4.49 -9.98
N LYS A 93 -1.98 -5.74 -10.01
CA LYS A 93 -2.72 -6.38 -8.91
C LYS A 93 -1.76 -7.26 -8.14
N LEU A 94 -1.55 -6.95 -6.87
CA LEU A 94 -0.65 -7.72 -5.99
C LEU A 94 -1.39 -8.76 -5.14
N GLY A 95 -2.68 -8.98 -5.42
CA GLY A 95 -3.55 -9.91 -4.71
C GLY A 95 -4.22 -9.27 -3.49
N GLN A 96 -5.12 -10.02 -2.86
CA GLN A 96 -5.85 -9.59 -1.67
C GLN A 96 -5.07 -9.92 -0.40
N VAL A 97 -5.09 -9.01 0.56
CA VAL A 97 -4.59 -9.22 1.93
C VAL A 97 -5.75 -9.57 2.87
N LYS A 98 -5.43 -9.98 4.10
CA LYS A 98 -6.41 -10.14 5.16
C LYS A 98 -5.96 -9.30 6.35
N MET A 99 -6.60 -8.15 6.54
CA MET A 99 -6.28 -7.28 7.66
C MET A 99 -6.98 -7.75 8.93
N GLY A 100 -6.27 -7.63 10.07
CA GLY A 100 -6.83 -7.96 11.38
C GLY A 100 -8.04 -7.09 11.69
N ALA A 101 -9.08 -7.72 12.22
CA ALA A 101 -10.35 -7.08 12.53
C ALA A 101 -10.98 -6.30 11.36
N TYR A 102 -10.52 -6.54 10.11
CA TYR A 102 -10.98 -5.85 8.89
C TYR A 102 -10.79 -4.32 8.94
N LEU A 103 -9.73 -3.86 9.59
CA LEU A 103 -9.47 -2.42 9.78
C LEU A 103 -9.03 -1.69 8.50
N GLY A 104 -8.81 -2.42 7.40
CA GLY A 104 -8.39 -1.88 6.11
C GLY A 104 -6.89 -1.73 5.97
N GLU A 105 -6.45 -1.45 4.74
CA GLU A 105 -5.05 -1.24 4.38
C GLU A 105 -4.68 0.25 4.50
N GLY A 106 -3.42 0.58 4.84
CA GLY A 106 -3.04 1.98 5.04
C GLY A 106 -1.56 2.28 4.80
N CYS A 107 -0.71 1.25 4.58
CA CYS A 107 0.71 1.47 4.28
C CYS A 107 0.87 2.17 2.93
N SER A 108 1.67 3.25 2.90
CA SER A 108 1.94 3.99 1.67
C SER A 108 3.17 3.44 0.94
N PRO A 109 3.21 3.48 -0.40
CA PRO A 109 4.40 3.15 -1.16
C PRO A 109 5.47 4.24 -0.99
N VAL A 110 6.74 3.87 -1.09
CA VAL A 110 7.84 4.84 -1.13
C VAL A 110 8.73 4.59 -2.35
N ILE A 111 9.31 5.67 -2.89
CA ILE A 111 10.13 5.59 -4.09
C ILE A 111 11.54 6.15 -3.85
N HIS A 112 12.55 5.49 -4.42
CA HIS A 112 13.94 5.95 -4.41
C HIS A 112 14.70 5.32 -5.58
N ASP A 113 15.44 6.13 -6.33
CA ASP A 113 16.28 5.71 -7.45
C ASP A 113 15.59 4.73 -8.40
N GLY A 114 14.39 5.06 -8.85
CA GLY A 114 13.61 4.23 -9.77
C GLY A 114 13.09 2.91 -9.18
N LYS A 115 13.16 2.73 -7.86
CA LYS A 115 12.66 1.57 -7.12
C LYS A 115 11.48 1.94 -6.25
N LEU A 116 10.35 1.29 -6.48
CA LEU A 116 9.10 1.48 -5.73
C LEU A 116 8.96 0.37 -4.70
N VAL A 117 8.92 0.72 -3.42
CA VAL A 117 8.82 -0.21 -2.29
C VAL A 117 7.37 -0.32 -1.85
N ILE A 118 6.88 -1.54 -1.75
CA ILE A 118 5.55 -1.89 -1.25
C ILE A 118 5.69 -2.85 -0.06
N VAL A 119 5.14 -2.48 1.08
CA VAL A 119 5.04 -3.35 2.25
C VAL A 119 3.59 -3.78 2.42
N ARG A 120 3.39 -5.09 2.61
CA ARG A 120 2.06 -5.70 2.76
C ARG A 120 2.08 -6.64 3.95
N ASP A 121 1.94 -6.06 5.13
CA ASP A 121 1.92 -6.80 6.40
C ASP A 121 0.46 -7.05 6.80
N HIS A 122 0.07 -8.33 6.91
CA HIS A 122 -1.30 -8.77 7.16
C HIS A 122 -1.35 -10.17 7.81
N GLN A 123 -2.51 -10.68 8.14
CA GLN A 123 -2.69 -11.96 8.87
C GLN A 123 -2.32 -13.24 8.09
N ARG A 124 -2.10 -13.11 6.77
CA ARG A 124 -1.56 -14.22 5.97
C ARG A 124 -0.06 -14.05 5.80
N GLN A 125 0.49 -14.40 4.65
CA GLN A 125 1.92 -14.24 4.37
C GLN A 125 2.25 -12.78 4.06
N SER A 126 2.79 -12.07 5.03
CA SER A 126 3.30 -10.70 4.87
C SER A 126 4.50 -10.65 3.92
N THR A 127 4.61 -9.56 3.17
CA THR A 127 5.67 -9.39 2.18
C THR A 127 6.19 -7.95 2.12
N ILE A 128 7.45 -7.82 1.72
CA ILE A 128 8.01 -6.59 1.17
C ILE A 128 8.45 -6.86 -0.25
N GLU A 129 8.12 -5.95 -1.16
CA GLU A 129 8.40 -6.08 -2.58
C GLU A 129 8.96 -4.76 -3.12
N VAL A 130 9.96 -4.85 -3.96
CA VAL A 130 10.51 -3.71 -4.70
C VAL A 130 10.28 -3.92 -6.17
N LEU A 131 9.66 -2.92 -6.79
CA LEU A 131 9.33 -2.89 -8.20
C LEU A 131 10.19 -1.88 -8.94
N ASN A 132 10.45 -2.14 -10.21
CA ASN A 132 10.95 -1.13 -11.12
C ASN A 132 9.85 -0.07 -11.30
N ALA A 133 10.12 1.15 -10.90
CA ALA A 133 9.13 2.22 -10.93
C ALA A 133 8.66 2.58 -12.35
N LYS A 134 9.52 2.40 -13.36
CA LYS A 134 9.20 2.69 -14.76
C LYS A 134 8.27 1.66 -15.39
N THR A 135 8.46 0.38 -15.04
CA THR A 135 7.74 -0.73 -15.70
C THR A 135 6.70 -1.42 -14.82
N GLY A 136 6.79 -1.22 -13.48
CA GLY A 136 6.00 -1.95 -12.50
C GLY A 136 6.48 -3.39 -12.26
N GLU A 137 7.50 -3.88 -12.97
CA GLU A 137 8.00 -5.25 -12.83
C GLU A 137 8.75 -5.46 -11.51
N PRO A 138 8.63 -6.65 -10.87
CA PRO A 138 9.31 -6.93 -9.61
C PRO A 138 10.83 -7.00 -9.83
N ILE A 139 11.59 -6.32 -8.95
CA ILE A 139 13.03 -6.46 -8.84
C ILE A 139 13.34 -7.55 -7.83
N TRP A 140 12.72 -7.49 -6.65
CA TRP A 140 12.78 -8.55 -5.65
C TRP A 140 11.55 -8.55 -4.75
N LYS A 141 11.32 -9.68 -4.11
CA LYS A 141 10.25 -9.88 -3.11
C LYS A 141 10.76 -10.78 -1.99
N LYS A 142 10.45 -10.41 -0.76
CA LYS A 142 10.77 -11.20 0.44
C LYS A 142 9.53 -11.43 1.28
N ASN A 143 9.40 -12.63 1.80
CA ASN A 143 8.42 -12.95 2.82
C ASN A 143 8.83 -12.33 4.16
N ARG A 144 7.85 -11.91 4.94
CA ARG A 144 8.03 -11.33 6.27
C ARG A 144 7.22 -12.12 7.29
N ALA A 145 7.79 -12.35 8.46
CA ALA A 145 7.09 -12.94 9.60
C ALA A 145 6.51 -11.80 10.47
N GLU A 146 5.51 -11.09 9.93
CA GLU A 146 4.83 -9.98 10.58
C GLU A 146 3.32 -10.19 10.57
N GLY A 147 2.65 -9.60 11.57
CA GLY A 147 1.20 -9.43 11.57
C GLY A 147 0.79 -8.15 10.83
N ASN A 148 -0.39 -7.59 11.20
CA ASN A 148 -0.85 -6.36 10.58
C ASN A 148 0.02 -5.18 10.98
N THR A 149 0.42 -4.37 10.00
CA THR A 149 0.99 -3.04 10.22
C THR A 149 0.44 -2.06 9.20
N TRP A 150 0.46 -0.79 9.55
CA TRP A 150 0.03 0.32 8.69
C TRP A 150 1.16 1.32 8.46
N ALA A 151 2.32 1.10 9.10
CA ALA A 151 3.47 2.00 9.00
C ALA A 151 4.06 2.03 7.60
N THR A 152 4.24 3.23 7.09
CA THR A 152 4.94 3.48 5.84
C THR A 152 6.44 3.28 6.04
N PRO A 153 7.14 2.53 5.15
CA PRO A 153 8.58 2.36 5.24
C PRO A 153 9.34 3.66 5.02
N VAL A 154 10.55 3.73 5.57
CA VAL A 154 11.47 4.86 5.37
C VAL A 154 12.71 4.39 4.62
N ILE A 155 13.18 5.21 3.68
CA ILE A 155 14.42 4.94 2.96
C ILE A 155 15.51 5.83 3.52
N VAL A 156 16.65 5.23 3.89
CA VAL A 156 17.82 5.93 4.42
C VAL A 156 19.08 5.47 3.68
N ARG A 157 20.06 6.36 3.57
CA ARG A 157 21.39 6.03 3.10
C ARG A 157 22.37 6.06 4.26
N HIS A 158 22.98 4.91 4.54
CA HIS A 158 23.95 4.77 5.63
C HIS A 158 25.06 3.80 5.25
N ALA A 159 26.30 4.13 5.59
CA ALA A 159 27.50 3.32 5.32
C ALA A 159 27.59 2.82 3.87
N GLY A 160 27.28 3.69 2.91
CA GLY A 160 27.36 3.37 1.46
C GLY A 160 26.21 2.52 0.94
N LYS A 161 25.26 2.10 1.79
CA LYS A 161 24.07 1.33 1.41
C LYS A 161 22.79 2.15 1.49
N THR A 162 21.89 1.94 0.55
CA THR A 162 20.52 2.44 0.64
C THR A 162 19.66 1.36 1.29
N GLN A 163 19.00 1.70 2.39
CA GLN A 163 18.27 0.78 3.25
C GLN A 163 16.79 1.14 3.28
N VAL A 164 15.94 0.12 3.29
CA VAL A 164 14.51 0.25 3.56
C VAL A 164 14.25 -0.15 5.01
N ILE A 165 13.82 0.78 5.83
CA ILE A 165 13.49 0.53 7.22
C ILE A 165 11.97 0.38 7.35
N THR A 166 11.55 -0.72 7.95
CA THR A 166 10.14 -1.05 8.20
C THR A 166 9.90 -1.24 9.68
N THR A 167 8.80 -0.71 10.18
CA THR A 167 8.33 -0.89 11.55
C THR A 167 7.16 -1.87 11.55
N ALA A 168 7.19 -2.85 12.44
CA ALA A 168 6.13 -3.83 12.59
C ALA A 168 5.78 -4.05 14.07
N SER A 169 4.83 -4.93 14.39
CA SER A 169 4.30 -5.09 15.75
C SER A 169 5.35 -5.47 16.80
N GLY A 170 6.43 -6.14 16.44
CA GLY A 170 7.45 -6.59 17.40
C GLY A 170 8.87 -6.17 17.04
N LYS A 171 9.10 -5.70 15.83
CA LYS A 171 10.45 -5.44 15.33
C LYS A 171 10.50 -4.29 14.33
N VAL A 172 11.62 -3.58 14.37
CA VAL A 172 12.11 -2.76 13.25
C VAL A 172 13.08 -3.62 12.44
N ARG A 173 12.97 -3.57 11.11
CA ARG A 173 13.89 -4.25 10.21
C ARG A 173 14.40 -3.31 9.13
N SER A 174 15.66 -3.49 8.79
CA SER A 174 16.32 -2.81 7.68
C SER A 174 16.69 -3.82 6.61
N TYR A 175 16.31 -3.52 5.37
CA TYR A 175 16.63 -4.32 4.19
C TYR A 175 17.49 -3.53 3.23
N ASP A 176 18.41 -4.19 2.53
CA ASP A 176 19.12 -3.60 1.42
C ASP A 176 18.14 -3.35 0.26
N LEU A 177 18.04 -2.09 -0.19
CA LEU A 177 17.12 -1.72 -1.27
C LEU A 177 17.47 -2.40 -2.59
N ALA A 178 18.71 -2.82 -2.79
CA ALA A 178 19.16 -3.42 -4.04
C ALA A 178 18.66 -4.85 -4.23
N ASN A 179 18.65 -5.66 -3.15
CA ASN A 179 18.40 -7.11 -3.24
C ASN A 179 17.46 -7.68 -2.17
N GLY A 180 17.03 -6.84 -1.21
CA GLY A 180 16.12 -7.22 -0.14
C GLY A 180 16.76 -8.05 0.99
N ASP A 181 18.08 -8.12 1.08
CA ASP A 181 18.74 -8.81 2.17
C ASP A 181 18.56 -8.06 3.48
N LEU A 182 18.31 -8.80 4.56
CA LEU A 182 18.21 -8.23 5.90
C LEU A 182 19.57 -7.73 6.35
N ILE A 183 19.69 -6.42 6.61
CA ILE A 183 20.92 -5.81 7.11
C ILE A 183 20.96 -5.88 8.62
N TRP A 184 19.89 -5.49 9.29
CA TRP A 184 19.73 -5.57 10.74
C TRP A 184 18.26 -5.64 11.14
N GLN A 185 18.01 -6.06 12.37
CA GLN A 185 16.71 -5.99 13.02
C GLN A 185 16.88 -5.63 14.49
N CYS A 186 15.87 -4.95 15.04
CA CYS A 186 15.76 -4.60 16.43
C CYS A 186 14.39 -5.04 16.96
N ALA A 187 14.38 -5.78 18.07
CA ALA A 187 13.17 -6.17 18.76
C ALA A 187 12.84 -5.18 19.90
N GLY A 188 11.72 -5.39 20.57
CA GLY A 188 11.31 -4.62 21.76
C GLY A 188 10.16 -3.65 21.51
N LEU A 189 9.59 -3.66 20.32
CA LEU A 189 8.33 -2.93 20.07
C LEU A 189 7.15 -3.75 20.63
N THR A 190 6.15 -3.03 21.14
CA THR A 190 4.89 -3.61 21.63
C THR A 190 3.71 -2.93 20.93
N GLY A 191 2.81 -3.72 20.36
CA GLY A 191 1.61 -3.23 19.66
C GLY A 191 1.80 -3.06 18.14
N ASN A 192 0.74 -2.63 17.49
CA ASN A 192 0.72 -2.43 16.05
C ASN A 192 1.41 -1.12 15.66
N ALA A 193 2.27 -1.17 14.65
CA ALA A 193 2.87 0.03 14.07
C ALA A 193 1.86 0.71 13.12
N ILE A 194 1.68 2.00 13.33
CA ILE A 194 0.78 2.88 12.57
C ILE A 194 1.59 3.98 11.93
#